data_c1ed044a0683f3054ba5e5ad19a30b4b
#
_entry.id   c1ed044a0683f3054ba5e5ad19a30b4b
#
_cell.length_a   1.000
_cell.length_b   1.000
_cell.length_c   1.000
_cell.angle_alpha   90.00
_cell.angle_beta   90.00
_cell.angle_gamma   90.00
#
_symmetry.space_group_name_H-M   'P 1'
#
loop_
_entity.id
_entity.type
_entity.pdbx_description
1 polymer ?
#
loop_
_entity_poly.entity_id
_entity_poly.type
_entity_poly.pdbx_seq_one_letter_code
_entity_poly.pdbx_strand_id
1 'polypeptide(L)'
;MKKICLLTFFSLVFFNINQLNAEVNLTETLKAGKEKAQTICSACHGMNGKAESGGNSGAVPNLTAQDKDYLIIKLKEYKSAKLNHPQMTMIAQMLSDEDIENVSEWYSRIKIEIFDPNLTLADPS
;
A
#
# COMPACT_ATOMS: atom_id res chain seq x y z
N MET A 1 32.53 -35.85 8.61
CA MET A 1 32.08 -34.67 9.36
C MET A 1 32.29 -33.36 8.62
N LYS A 2 33.31 -33.17 7.75
CA LYS A 2 33.55 -31.89 7.01
C LYS A 2 32.50 -31.55 5.94
N LYS A 3 31.80 -32.52 5.33
CA LYS A 3 30.81 -32.28 4.26
C LYS A 3 29.48 -31.72 4.76
N ILE A 4 29.08 -32.02 6.00
CA ILE A 4 27.82 -31.55 6.60
C ILE A 4 27.90 -30.04 6.93
N CYS A 5 29.07 -29.59 7.38
CA CYS A 5 29.29 -28.18 7.73
C CYS A 5 29.23 -27.23 6.49
N LEU A 6 29.65 -27.72 5.33
CA LEU A 6 29.65 -26.94 4.09
C LEU A 6 28.23 -26.74 3.54
N LEU A 7 27.38 -27.77 3.65
CA LEU A 7 25.98 -27.70 3.20
C LEU A 7 25.14 -26.77 4.07
N THR A 8 25.35 -26.76 5.37
CA THR A 8 24.62 -25.86 6.29
C THR A 8 25.03 -24.39 6.11
N PHE A 9 26.32 -24.14 5.87
CA PHE A 9 26.82 -22.79 5.62
C PHE A 9 26.28 -22.21 4.29
N PHE A 10 26.23 -23.04 3.24
CA PHE A 10 25.69 -22.64 1.94
C PHE A 10 24.19 -22.32 2.02
N SER A 11 23.41 -23.13 2.78
CA SER A 11 21.98 -22.88 3.00
C SER A 11 21.70 -21.56 3.73
N LEU A 12 22.49 -21.23 4.74
CA LEU A 12 22.35 -19.99 5.49
C LEU A 12 22.65 -18.73 4.66
N VAL A 13 23.64 -18.80 3.77
CA VAL A 13 23.99 -17.69 2.87
C VAL A 13 22.88 -17.43 1.88
N PHE A 14 22.30 -18.45 1.25
CA PHE A 14 21.17 -18.30 0.32
C PHE A 14 19.92 -17.74 1.00
N PHE A 15 19.65 -18.13 2.23
CA PHE A 15 18.51 -17.63 2.99
C PHE A 15 18.63 -16.12 3.24
N ASN A 16 19.81 -15.64 3.63
CA ASN A 16 20.05 -14.21 3.89
C ASN A 16 19.94 -13.35 2.61
N ILE A 17 20.43 -13.83 1.47
CA ILE A 17 20.36 -13.10 0.20
C ILE A 17 18.90 -12.93 -0.25
N ASN A 18 18.06 -13.96 -0.10
CA ASN A 18 16.66 -13.88 -0.47
C ASN A 18 15.87 -12.89 0.40
N GLN A 19 16.16 -12.82 1.70
CA GLN A 19 15.53 -11.85 2.60
C GLN A 19 15.94 -10.41 2.25
N LEU A 20 17.21 -10.17 1.98
CA LEU A 20 17.70 -8.85 1.61
C LEU A 20 17.06 -8.34 0.31
N ASN A 21 16.93 -9.20 -0.69
CA ASN A 21 16.28 -8.85 -1.96
C ASN A 21 14.79 -8.53 -1.79
N ALA A 22 14.08 -9.26 -0.93
CA ALA A 22 12.68 -9.02 -0.64
C ALA A 22 12.46 -7.67 0.07
N GLU A 23 13.33 -7.31 1.00
CA GLU A 23 13.26 -6.04 1.74
C GLU A 23 13.58 -4.84 0.84
N VAL A 24 14.59 -4.94 -0.01
CA VAL A 24 14.92 -3.92 -1.00
C VAL A 24 13.76 -3.72 -1.98
N ASN A 25 13.17 -4.80 -2.47
CA ASN A 25 12.01 -4.73 -3.38
C ASN A 25 10.81 -4.04 -2.72
N LEU A 26 10.47 -4.38 -1.49
CA LEU A 26 9.38 -3.74 -0.74
C LEU A 26 9.63 -2.24 -0.55
N THR A 27 10.87 -1.84 -0.29
CA THR A 27 11.23 -0.43 -0.11
C THR A 27 11.03 0.36 -1.40
N GLU A 28 11.43 -0.16 -2.54
CA GLU A 28 11.23 0.47 -3.85
C GLU A 28 9.74 0.54 -4.21
N THR A 29 8.98 -0.53 -3.97
CA THR A 29 7.53 -0.56 -4.15
C THR A 29 6.82 0.53 -3.34
N LEU A 30 7.17 0.66 -2.05
CA LEU A 30 6.59 1.69 -1.17
C LEU A 30 6.96 3.11 -1.61
N LYS A 31 8.18 3.32 -2.07
CA LYS A 31 8.64 4.62 -2.58
C LYS A 31 7.89 5.00 -3.86
N ALA A 32 7.82 4.10 -4.83
CA ALA A 32 7.08 4.32 -6.08
C ALA A 32 5.59 4.54 -5.82
N GLY A 33 5.00 3.74 -4.92
CA GLY A 33 3.60 3.89 -4.50
C GLY A 33 3.31 5.23 -3.85
N LYS A 34 4.18 5.66 -2.93
CA LYS A 34 4.08 6.99 -2.30
C LYS A 34 4.13 8.12 -3.32
N GLU A 35 5.12 8.10 -4.20
CA GLU A 35 5.30 9.12 -5.23
C GLU A 35 4.07 9.20 -6.14
N LYS A 36 3.58 8.08 -6.64
CA LYS A 36 2.38 8.01 -7.47
C LYS A 36 1.14 8.50 -6.71
N ALA A 37 0.95 8.05 -5.48
CA ALA A 37 -0.16 8.46 -4.63
C ALA A 37 -0.16 9.98 -4.38
N GLN A 38 0.99 10.56 -4.08
CA GLN A 38 1.12 12.00 -3.83
C GLN A 38 1.01 12.84 -5.08
N THR A 39 1.35 12.31 -6.25
CA THR A 39 1.28 13.04 -7.52
C THR A 39 -0.13 13.02 -8.13
N ILE A 40 -0.84 11.90 -8.03
CA ILE A 40 -2.11 11.70 -8.75
C ILE A 40 -3.30 11.64 -7.79
N CYS A 41 -3.21 10.88 -6.71
CA CYS A 41 -4.37 10.58 -5.86
C CYS A 41 -4.63 11.69 -4.82
N SER A 42 -3.58 12.39 -4.39
CA SER A 42 -3.63 13.32 -3.26
C SER A 42 -4.57 14.50 -3.48
N ALA A 43 -4.77 14.92 -4.73
CA ALA A 43 -5.63 16.05 -5.08
C ALA A 43 -7.07 15.89 -4.56
N CYS A 44 -7.55 14.65 -4.47
CA CYS A 44 -8.88 14.33 -3.97
C CYS A 44 -8.83 13.59 -2.64
N HIS A 45 -7.91 12.62 -2.51
CA HIS A 45 -7.82 11.74 -1.35
C HIS A 45 -6.89 12.23 -0.23
N GLY A 46 -6.23 13.39 -0.40
CA GLY A 46 -5.25 13.91 0.56
C GLY A 46 -3.90 13.20 0.50
N MET A 47 -2.86 13.84 1.03
CA MET A 47 -1.46 13.40 0.92
C MET A 47 -1.20 11.99 1.48
N ASN A 48 -1.97 11.61 2.50
CA ASN A 48 -1.87 10.29 3.15
C ASN A 48 -3.11 9.43 2.89
N GLY A 49 -3.94 9.78 1.91
CA GLY A 49 -5.17 9.06 1.64
C GLY A 49 -6.31 9.35 2.59
N LYS A 50 -6.14 10.28 3.55
CA LYS A 50 -7.21 10.81 4.37
C LYS A 50 -7.85 11.97 3.62
N ALA A 51 -9.04 11.76 3.09
CA ALA A 51 -9.77 12.77 2.36
C ALA A 51 -10.10 13.95 3.28
N GLU A 52 -9.35 15.01 3.15
CA GLU A 52 -9.64 16.29 3.79
C GLU A 52 -10.58 17.06 2.89
N SER A 53 -11.80 16.63 2.86
CA SER A 53 -12.72 17.21 1.94
C SER A 53 -13.28 18.50 2.49
N GLY A 54 -12.79 19.54 1.98
CA GLY A 54 -13.49 20.83 2.01
C GLY A 54 -14.85 20.73 1.35
N GLY A 55 -15.81 20.16 2.04
CA GLY A 55 -17.21 20.42 1.79
C GLY A 55 -17.99 19.58 0.78
N ASN A 56 -17.38 18.77 -0.07
CA ASN A 56 -18.12 17.95 -1.05
C ASN A 56 -17.86 16.43 -0.94
N SER A 57 -17.47 15.97 0.14
CA SER A 57 -16.67 14.78 0.25
C SER A 57 -17.28 13.56 0.89
N GLY A 58 -18.53 13.50 1.08
CA GLY A 58 -19.17 12.20 1.26
C GLY A 58 -18.92 11.25 0.08
N ALA A 59 -18.43 11.79 -1.04
CA ALA A 59 -18.12 11.05 -2.26
C ALA A 59 -16.65 10.62 -2.40
N VAL A 60 -15.70 11.16 -1.61
CA VAL A 60 -14.28 10.79 -1.70
C VAL A 60 -13.89 9.94 -0.48
N PRO A 61 -13.66 8.64 -0.65
CA PRO A 61 -13.34 7.75 0.46
C PRO A 61 -11.92 7.95 0.99
N ASN A 62 -11.70 7.62 2.26
CA ASN A 62 -10.37 7.46 2.81
C ASN A 62 -9.72 6.20 2.23
N LEU A 63 -8.44 6.33 1.87
CA LEU A 63 -7.60 5.23 1.39
C LEU A 63 -6.58 4.78 2.44
N THR A 64 -6.38 5.60 3.47
CA THR A 64 -5.43 5.33 4.57
C THR A 64 -5.76 4.02 5.26
N ALA A 65 -4.75 3.15 5.39
CA ALA A 65 -4.88 1.84 6.03
C ALA A 65 -5.94 0.91 5.40
N GLN A 66 -6.34 1.18 4.16
CA GLN A 66 -7.26 0.30 3.46
C GLN A 66 -6.56 -0.99 3.03
N ASP A 67 -7.28 -2.09 2.99
CA ASP A 67 -6.75 -3.38 2.57
C ASP A 67 -6.17 -3.33 1.16
N LYS A 68 -4.98 -3.91 0.98
CA LYS A 68 -4.25 -3.89 -0.29
C LYS A 68 -5.04 -4.52 -1.42
N ASP A 69 -5.55 -5.73 -1.20
CA ASP A 69 -6.25 -6.49 -2.24
C ASP A 69 -7.56 -5.81 -2.63
N TYR A 70 -8.25 -5.21 -1.64
CA TYR A 70 -9.43 -4.40 -1.90
C TYR A 70 -9.11 -3.22 -2.83
N LEU A 71 -8.03 -2.48 -2.56
CA LEU A 71 -7.62 -1.36 -3.40
C LEU A 71 -7.27 -1.81 -4.82
N ILE A 72 -6.52 -2.90 -4.97
CA ILE A 72 -6.16 -3.49 -6.27
C ILE A 72 -7.42 -3.84 -7.07
N ILE A 73 -8.35 -4.56 -6.44
CA ILE A 73 -9.61 -4.96 -7.08
C ILE A 73 -10.38 -3.73 -7.54
N LYS A 74 -10.55 -2.72 -6.68
CA LYS A 74 -11.30 -1.51 -7.02
C LYS A 74 -10.65 -0.70 -8.13
N LEU A 75 -9.34 -0.52 -8.10
CA LEU A 75 -8.63 0.18 -9.16
C LEU A 75 -8.73 -0.57 -10.51
N LYS A 76 -8.61 -1.90 -10.52
CA LYS A 76 -8.79 -2.71 -11.73
C LYS A 76 -10.23 -2.67 -12.24
N GLU A 77 -11.23 -2.65 -11.37
CA GLU A 77 -12.65 -2.49 -11.75
C GLU A 77 -12.93 -1.12 -12.38
N TYR A 78 -12.36 -0.04 -11.84
CA TYR A 78 -12.42 1.29 -12.47
C TYR A 78 -11.67 1.33 -13.79
N LYS A 79 -10.45 0.80 -13.84
CA LYS A 79 -9.61 0.76 -15.05
C LYS A 79 -10.30 0.06 -16.22
N SER A 80 -11.00 -1.04 -15.95
CA SER A 80 -11.76 -1.79 -16.94
C SER A 80 -13.16 -1.22 -17.23
N ALA A 81 -13.54 -0.12 -16.58
CA ALA A 81 -14.88 0.46 -16.60
C ALA A 81 -16.00 -0.50 -16.14
N LYS A 82 -15.66 -1.60 -15.47
CA LYS A 82 -16.63 -2.48 -14.80
C LYS A 82 -17.38 -1.73 -13.69
N LEU A 83 -16.64 -0.90 -12.95
CA LEU A 83 -17.19 0.05 -12.00
C LEU A 83 -17.12 1.44 -12.64
N ASN A 84 -18.28 2.03 -12.93
CA ASN A 84 -18.34 3.33 -13.59
C ASN A 84 -18.35 4.47 -12.58
N HIS A 85 -17.30 5.29 -12.60
CA HIS A 85 -17.20 6.52 -11.84
C HIS A 85 -16.40 7.55 -12.67
N PRO A 86 -16.99 8.70 -13.04
CA PRO A 86 -16.37 9.60 -14.02
C PRO A 86 -14.90 9.92 -13.75
N GLN A 87 -14.55 10.32 -12.51
CA GLN A 87 -13.19 10.68 -12.15
C GLN A 87 -12.31 9.44 -11.97
N MET A 88 -12.77 8.44 -11.18
CA MET A 88 -11.93 7.29 -10.85
C MET A 88 -11.67 6.38 -12.04
N THR A 89 -12.63 6.23 -12.96
CA THR A 89 -12.41 5.48 -14.20
C THR A 89 -11.32 6.12 -15.04
N MET A 90 -11.38 7.43 -15.22
CA MET A 90 -10.35 8.18 -15.97
C MET A 90 -8.98 8.06 -15.31
N ILE A 91 -8.89 8.26 -14.00
CA ILE A 91 -7.62 8.16 -13.25
C ILE A 91 -7.06 6.74 -13.31
N ALA A 92 -7.89 5.72 -13.08
CA ALA A 92 -7.43 4.33 -13.07
C ALA A 92 -6.95 3.86 -14.46
N GLN A 93 -7.51 4.37 -15.55
CA GLN A 93 -7.04 4.09 -16.90
C GLN A 93 -5.64 4.66 -17.21
N MET A 94 -5.19 5.68 -16.47
CA MET A 94 -3.84 6.23 -16.59
C MET A 94 -2.79 5.42 -15.83
N LEU A 95 -3.19 4.53 -14.93
CA LEU A 95 -2.28 3.73 -14.10
C LEU A 95 -1.86 2.47 -14.85
N SER A 96 -0.58 2.12 -14.77
CA SER A 96 -0.12 0.76 -15.10
C SER A 96 -0.60 -0.24 -14.05
N ASP A 97 -0.48 -1.54 -14.33
CA ASP A 97 -0.79 -2.56 -13.32
C ASP A 97 0.21 -2.51 -12.16
N GLU A 98 1.46 -2.17 -12.46
CA GLU A 98 2.50 -1.93 -11.44
C GLU A 98 2.16 -0.71 -10.56
N ASP A 99 1.68 0.39 -11.15
CA ASP A 99 1.22 1.55 -10.37
C ASP A 99 0.10 1.16 -9.40
N ILE A 100 -0.86 0.34 -9.86
CA ILE A 100 -1.96 -0.14 -9.03
C ILE A 100 -1.45 -0.95 -7.84
N GLU A 101 -0.51 -1.88 -8.07
CA GLU A 101 0.11 -2.65 -6.99
C GLU A 101 0.86 -1.75 -6.01
N ASN A 102 1.67 -0.83 -6.51
CA ASN A 102 2.52 0.06 -5.71
C ASN A 102 1.69 1.03 -4.85
N VAL A 103 0.67 1.68 -5.41
CA VAL A 103 -0.18 2.60 -4.62
C VAL A 103 -1.02 1.86 -3.59
N SER A 104 -1.47 0.65 -3.91
CA SER A 104 -2.23 -0.20 -2.99
C SER A 104 -1.37 -0.65 -1.81
N GLU A 105 -0.12 -1.07 -2.08
CA GLU A 105 0.84 -1.38 -1.03
C GLU A 105 1.11 -0.17 -0.14
N TRP A 106 1.34 1.01 -0.72
CA TRP A 106 1.59 2.24 0.03
C TRP A 106 0.45 2.57 0.99
N TYR A 107 -0.79 2.66 0.50
CA TYR A 107 -1.93 3.03 1.34
C TYR A 107 -2.23 2.01 2.43
N SER A 108 -2.05 0.71 2.15
CA SER A 108 -2.27 -0.35 3.13
C SER A 108 -1.26 -0.34 4.28
N ARG A 109 -0.08 0.25 4.09
CA ARG A 109 0.98 0.33 5.12
C ARG A 109 0.89 1.56 6.00
N ILE A 110 0.04 2.52 5.68
CA ILE A 110 -0.15 3.69 6.53
C ILE A 110 -0.89 3.27 7.81
N LYS A 111 -0.30 3.55 8.95
CA LYS A 111 -0.89 3.22 10.26
C LYS A 111 -1.83 4.34 10.70
N ILE A 112 -2.97 3.96 11.24
CA ILE A 112 -3.89 4.85 11.92
C ILE A 112 -3.75 4.59 13.42
N GLU A 113 -3.47 5.62 14.19
CA GLU A 113 -3.58 5.57 15.64
C GLU A 113 -5.01 5.96 16.02
N ILE A 114 -5.68 5.07 16.72
CA ILE A 114 -7.04 5.34 17.23
C ILE A 114 -6.87 5.89 18.64
N PHE A 115 -7.26 7.14 18.82
CA PHE A 115 -7.38 7.73 20.13
C PHE A 115 -8.80 7.47 20.67
N ASP A 116 -8.91 6.60 21.65
CA ASP A 116 -10.12 6.43 22.44
C ASP A 116 -9.90 7.08 23.81
N PRO A 117 -10.58 8.19 24.13
CA PRO A 117 -10.41 8.88 25.41
C PRO A 117 -10.85 8.02 26.62
N ASN A 118 -11.60 6.94 26.38
CA ASN A 118 -12.02 6.01 27.43
C ASN A 118 -11.11 4.77 27.55
N LEU A 119 -10.20 4.58 26.60
CA LEU A 119 -9.17 3.55 26.69
C LEU A 119 -8.07 4.06 27.62
N THR A 120 -8.12 3.65 28.87
CA THR A 120 -6.96 3.80 29.74
C THR A 120 -5.82 2.99 29.15
N LEU A 121 -4.66 3.63 28.95
CA LEU A 121 -3.42 3.00 28.46
C LEU A 121 -2.86 1.97 29.47
N ALA A 122 -3.69 1.08 29.94
CA ALA A 122 -3.32 -0.03 30.78
C ALA A 122 -3.52 -1.30 29.93
N ASP A 123 -2.53 -1.66 29.22
CA ASP A 123 -1.93 -2.96 29.10
C ASP A 123 -1.33 -3.24 27.72
N PRO A 124 -0.03 -3.26 27.55
CA PRO A 124 0.60 -3.98 26.47
C PRO A 124 0.71 -5.45 26.94
N SER A 125 -0.31 -6.26 26.67
CA SER A 125 -0.20 -7.72 26.76
C SER A 125 0.47 -8.31 25.55
#